data_747e46ca24ad5d586a1bd170a09249c6
#
_entry.id   747e46ca24ad5d586a1bd170a09249c6
#
_cell.length_a   1.000
_cell.length_b   1.000
_cell.length_c   1.000
_cell.angle_alpha   90.00
_cell.angle_beta   90.00
_cell.angle_gamma   90.00
#
_symmetry.space_group_name_H-M   'P 1'
#
loop_
_entity.id
_entity.type
_entity.pdbx_description
1 polymer ?
#
loop_
_entity_poly.entity_id
_entity_poly.type
_entity_poly.pdbx_seq_one_letter_code
_entity_poly.pdbx_strand_id
1 'polypeptide(L)'
;REAARLHGYPDWFRFHTTNWHGHRQVGNSVPPPLARAAGLALMGSLGHSPVLLRATVSLGDRSLLSLSRTEAQSVFDATADEIPAARTRKPASQDDEVQTLPDARTG
;
A
#
# COMPACT_ATOMS: atom_id res chain seq x y z
N ARG A 1 -7.25 -0.98 -11.03
CA ARG A 1 -8.25 -1.98 -10.59
C ARG A 1 -7.77 -3.41 -10.71
N GLU A 2 -7.15 -3.80 -11.81
CA GLU A 2 -6.69 -5.17 -12.05
C GLU A 2 -5.71 -5.67 -10.98
N ALA A 3 -4.70 -4.89 -10.63
CA ALA A 3 -3.77 -5.23 -9.57
C ALA A 3 -4.48 -5.46 -8.21
N ALA A 4 -5.48 -4.64 -7.88
CA ALA A 4 -6.26 -4.82 -6.66
C ALA A 4 -7.08 -6.13 -6.68
N ARG A 5 -7.66 -6.47 -7.82
CA ARG A 5 -8.38 -7.75 -8.00
C ARG A 5 -7.45 -8.96 -7.86
N LEU A 6 -6.24 -8.90 -8.44
CA LEU A 6 -5.22 -9.95 -8.26
C LEU A 6 -4.80 -10.12 -6.80
N HIS A 7 -4.79 -9.05 -6.02
CA HIS A 7 -4.58 -9.09 -4.57
C HIS A 7 -5.81 -9.56 -3.78
N GLY A 8 -6.95 -9.81 -4.44
CA GLY A 8 -8.18 -10.26 -3.79
C GLY A 8 -8.98 -9.15 -3.10
N TYR A 9 -8.75 -7.88 -3.47
CA TYR A 9 -9.59 -6.78 -3.00
C TYR A 9 -10.91 -6.75 -3.73
N PRO A 10 -12.03 -6.58 -3.03
CA PRO A 10 -13.34 -6.43 -3.66
C PRO A 10 -13.45 -5.10 -4.41
N ASP A 11 -14.30 -5.03 -5.45
CA ASP A 11 -14.44 -3.85 -6.30
C ASP A 11 -14.95 -2.60 -5.58
N TRP A 12 -15.62 -2.76 -4.45
CA TRP A 12 -16.07 -1.63 -3.62
C TRP A 12 -14.94 -1.01 -2.80
N PHE A 13 -13.80 -1.70 -2.61
CA PHE A 13 -12.68 -1.15 -1.85
C PHE A 13 -12.04 0.01 -2.62
N ARG A 14 -11.75 1.09 -1.90
CA ARG A 14 -11.23 2.33 -2.48
C ARG A 14 -9.75 2.50 -2.17
N PHE A 15 -9.00 2.78 -3.21
CA PHE A 15 -7.61 3.23 -3.14
C PHE A 15 -7.52 4.69 -3.55
N HIS A 16 -6.36 5.29 -3.38
CA HIS A 16 -6.10 6.66 -3.81
C HIS A 16 -6.50 6.87 -5.28
N THR A 17 -7.00 8.06 -5.60
CA THR A 17 -7.56 8.39 -6.92
C THR A 17 -6.52 8.38 -8.04
N THR A 18 -5.26 8.75 -7.73
CA THR A 18 -4.16 8.67 -8.71
C THR A 18 -3.61 7.26 -8.82
N ASN A 19 -3.38 6.81 -10.07
CA ASN A 19 -2.87 5.45 -10.34
C ASN A 19 -1.57 5.13 -9.60
N TRP A 20 -0.65 6.09 -9.53
CA TRP A 20 0.64 5.92 -8.87
C TRP A 20 0.49 5.59 -7.37
N HIS A 21 -0.27 6.41 -6.66
CA HIS A 21 -0.50 6.17 -5.23
C HIS A 21 -1.35 4.92 -4.99
N GLY A 22 -2.37 4.69 -5.82
CA GLY A 22 -3.19 3.49 -5.75
C GLY A 22 -2.38 2.22 -5.95
N HIS A 23 -1.50 2.16 -6.94
CA HIS A 23 -0.59 1.02 -7.16
C HIS A 23 0.35 0.80 -5.98
N ARG A 24 0.91 1.87 -5.41
CA ARG A 24 1.76 1.76 -4.20
C ARG A 24 1.01 1.22 -3.00
N GLN A 25 -0.24 1.63 -2.80
CA GLN A 25 -1.07 1.11 -1.72
C GLN A 25 -1.32 -0.38 -1.90
N VAL A 26 -1.68 -0.82 -3.11
CA VAL A 26 -1.86 -2.25 -3.41
C VAL A 26 -0.56 -3.03 -3.20
N GLY A 27 0.56 -2.55 -3.77
CA GLY A 27 1.85 -3.23 -3.69
C GLY A 27 2.43 -3.34 -2.27
N ASN A 28 2.12 -2.38 -1.40
CA ASN A 28 2.56 -2.39 0.00
C ASN A 28 1.57 -3.11 0.94
N SER A 29 0.43 -3.54 0.42
CA SER A 29 -0.58 -4.23 1.22
C SER A 29 -0.39 -5.74 1.20
N VAL A 30 -0.82 -6.39 2.27
CA VAL A 30 -0.95 -7.85 2.27
C VAL A 30 -2.28 -8.22 1.61
N PRO A 31 -2.31 -9.17 0.66
CA PRO A 31 -3.56 -9.62 0.06
C PRO A 31 -4.56 -10.09 1.14
N PRO A 32 -5.81 -9.59 1.17
CA PRO A 32 -6.78 -9.92 2.20
C PRO A 32 -7.01 -11.44 2.39
N PRO A 33 -7.05 -12.28 1.33
CA PRO A 33 -7.16 -13.73 1.51
C PRO A 33 -5.96 -14.33 2.25
N LEU A 34 -4.75 -13.85 1.98
CA LEU A 34 -3.53 -14.30 2.66
C LEU A 34 -3.53 -13.86 4.12
N ALA A 35 -3.84 -12.60 4.39
CA ALA A 35 -3.97 -12.07 5.76
C ALA A 35 -5.00 -12.86 6.58
N ARG A 36 -6.14 -13.21 5.96
CA ARG A 36 -7.17 -14.04 6.59
C ARG A 36 -6.66 -15.44 6.91
N ALA A 37 -5.99 -16.09 5.97
CA ALA A 37 -5.45 -17.44 6.16
C ALA A 37 -4.41 -17.47 7.29
N ALA A 38 -3.46 -16.53 7.26
CA ALA A 38 -2.45 -16.41 8.30
C ALA A 38 -3.06 -16.10 9.69
N GLY A 39 -4.03 -15.19 9.73
CA GLY A 39 -4.74 -14.86 10.97
C GLY A 39 -5.49 -16.05 11.56
N LEU A 40 -6.18 -16.83 10.74
CA LEU A 40 -6.89 -18.03 11.20
C LEU A 40 -5.91 -19.09 11.72
N ALA A 41 -4.80 -19.31 11.04
CA ALA A 41 -3.76 -20.26 11.50
C ALA A 41 -3.20 -19.82 12.85
N LEU A 42 -2.86 -18.53 13.01
CA LEU A 42 -2.36 -17.98 14.26
C LEU A 42 -3.37 -18.12 15.41
N MET A 43 -4.62 -17.75 15.17
CA MET A 43 -5.68 -17.88 16.19
C MET A 43 -5.88 -19.34 16.60
N GLY A 44 -5.84 -20.28 15.65
CA GLY A 44 -5.92 -21.69 15.93
C GLY A 44 -4.77 -22.18 16.82
N SER A 45 -3.53 -21.71 16.55
CA SER A 45 -2.36 -22.05 17.37
C SER A 45 -2.44 -21.47 18.80
N LEU A 46 -3.11 -20.33 18.96
CA LEU A 46 -3.33 -19.70 20.27
C LEU A 46 -4.57 -20.22 21.00
N GLY A 47 -5.30 -21.18 20.42
CA GLY A 47 -6.52 -21.72 21.01
C GLY A 47 -7.71 -20.74 21.00
N HIS A 48 -7.64 -19.71 20.15
CA HIS A 48 -8.72 -18.72 20.01
C HIS A 48 -9.59 -18.99 18.77
N SER A 49 -10.89 -18.80 18.94
CA SER A 49 -11.83 -18.82 17.81
C SER A 49 -12.12 -17.40 17.33
N PRO A 50 -12.10 -17.15 16.01
CA PRO A 50 -12.40 -15.82 15.49
C PRO A 50 -13.85 -15.45 15.78
N VAL A 51 -14.05 -14.24 16.30
CA VAL A 51 -15.38 -13.66 16.49
C VAL A 51 -15.77 -12.90 15.21
N LEU A 52 -16.89 -13.29 14.61
CA LEU A 52 -17.44 -12.56 13.49
C LEU A 52 -17.99 -11.21 13.97
N LEU A 53 -17.43 -10.13 13.46
CA LEU A 53 -17.98 -8.81 13.70
C LEU A 53 -19.35 -8.71 13.02
N ARG A 54 -20.40 -8.47 13.81
CA ARG A 54 -21.77 -8.27 13.29
C ARG A 54 -22.03 -6.84 12.82
N ALA A 55 -21.13 -5.91 13.17
CA ALA A 55 -21.24 -4.52 12.78
C ALA A 55 -20.60 -4.30 11.41
N THR A 56 -21.31 -3.61 10.52
CA THR A 56 -20.77 -3.13 9.27
C THR A 56 -19.88 -1.92 9.55
N VAL A 57 -18.62 -1.98 9.14
CA VAL A 57 -17.71 -0.84 9.21
C VAL A 57 -18.01 0.12 8.06
N SER A 58 -18.19 1.40 8.37
CA SER A 58 -18.37 2.42 7.34
C SER A 58 -17.13 2.49 6.44
N LEU A 59 -17.35 2.71 5.14
CA LEU A 59 -16.26 2.91 4.17
C LEU A 59 -15.50 4.25 4.38
N GLY A 60 -15.99 5.10 5.28
CA GLY A 60 -15.43 6.42 5.51
C GLY A 60 -15.79 7.45 4.43
N ASP A 61 -15.24 8.64 4.58
CA ASP A 61 -15.47 9.72 3.64
C ASP A 61 -14.56 9.57 2.40
N ARG A 62 -15.19 9.62 1.23
CA ARG A 62 -14.50 9.50 -0.05
C ARG A 62 -13.55 10.67 -0.33
N SER A 63 -13.81 11.85 0.22
CA SER A 63 -12.96 13.03 0.07
C SER A 63 -11.55 12.82 0.63
N LEU A 64 -11.42 11.96 1.67
CA LEU A 64 -10.13 11.64 2.29
C LEU A 64 -9.16 10.92 1.33
N LEU A 65 -9.66 10.30 0.27
CA LEU A 65 -8.82 9.56 -0.70
C LEU A 65 -7.96 10.47 -1.59
N SER A 66 -8.28 11.74 -1.66
CA SER A 66 -7.58 12.73 -2.51
C SER A 66 -6.76 13.74 -1.73
N LEU A 67 -6.75 13.65 -0.39
CA LEU A 67 -6.01 14.59 0.45
C LEU A 67 -4.51 14.51 0.17
N SER A 68 -3.91 15.67 -0.01
CA SER A 68 -2.46 15.82 0.08
C SER A 68 -2.01 15.64 1.53
N ARG A 69 -0.70 15.46 1.72
CA ARG A 69 -0.12 15.32 3.06
C ARG A 69 -0.45 16.52 3.96
N THR A 70 -0.34 17.74 3.43
CA THR A 70 -0.60 18.97 4.19
C THR A 70 -2.07 19.09 4.57
N GLU A 71 -2.97 18.76 3.64
CA GLU A 71 -4.41 18.73 3.91
C GLU A 71 -4.76 17.67 4.96
N ALA A 72 -4.16 16.48 4.87
CA ALA A 72 -4.36 15.42 5.85
C ALA A 72 -3.89 15.85 7.24
N GLN A 73 -2.74 16.53 7.35
CA GLN A 73 -2.28 17.09 8.62
C GLN A 73 -3.30 18.04 9.24
N SER A 74 -3.86 18.94 8.42
CA SER A 74 -4.87 19.90 8.89
C SER A 74 -6.18 19.22 9.31
N VAL A 75 -6.62 18.19 8.58
CA VAL A 75 -7.88 17.47 8.88
C VAL A 75 -7.77 16.62 10.14
N PHE A 76 -6.62 16.01 10.38
CA PHE A 76 -6.41 15.09 11.51
C PHE A 76 -5.64 15.72 12.68
N ASP A 77 -5.38 17.02 12.63
CA ASP A 77 -4.63 17.77 13.66
C ASP A 77 -3.29 17.08 14.04
N ALA A 78 -2.66 16.44 13.05
CA ALA A 78 -1.43 15.70 13.26
C ALA A 78 -0.22 16.64 13.27
N THR A 79 0.65 16.48 14.26
CA THR A 79 1.87 17.29 14.35
C THR A 79 2.89 16.90 13.29
N ALA A 80 3.75 17.86 12.90
CA ALA A 80 4.77 17.61 11.86
C ALA A 80 5.73 16.47 12.24
N ASP A 81 5.93 16.23 13.53
CA ASP A 81 6.82 15.17 14.05
C ASP A 81 6.21 13.78 13.95
N GLU A 82 4.88 13.67 13.93
CA GLU A 82 4.17 12.39 13.77
C GLU A 82 4.20 11.89 12.34
N ILE A 83 4.45 12.77 11.38
CA ILE A 83 4.48 12.43 9.97
C ILE A 83 5.91 12.47 9.43
N PRO A 84 6.53 11.34 9.10
CA PRO A 84 7.89 11.31 8.59
C PRO A 84 8.08 12.25 7.40
N ALA A 85 9.16 13.03 7.38
CA ALA A 85 9.48 13.90 6.26
C ALA A 85 9.48 13.12 4.94
N ALA A 86 8.92 13.71 3.87
CA ALA A 86 9.01 13.11 2.56
C ALA A 86 10.49 12.96 2.20
N ARG A 87 10.95 11.73 1.93
CA ARG A 87 12.30 11.52 1.40
C ARG A 87 12.39 12.27 0.07
N THR A 88 13.10 13.38 0.05
CA THR A 88 13.52 14.03 -1.18
C THR A 88 14.40 13.03 -1.93
N ARG A 89 13.95 12.59 -3.09
CA ARG A 89 14.75 11.74 -3.97
C ARG A 89 15.95 12.59 -4.39
N LYS A 90 17.15 12.23 -3.94
CA LYS A 90 18.37 12.83 -4.44
C LYS A 90 18.34 12.67 -5.97
N PRO A 91 18.54 13.74 -6.78
CA PRO A 91 18.61 13.55 -8.21
C PRO A 91 19.69 12.49 -8.48
N ALA A 92 19.39 11.54 -9.35
CA ALA A 92 20.36 10.54 -9.77
C ALA A 92 21.59 11.29 -10.27
N SER A 93 22.75 11.05 -9.66
CA SER A 93 24.01 11.54 -10.19
C SER A 93 24.17 10.91 -11.58
N GLN A 94 24.54 11.71 -12.56
CA GLN A 94 24.70 11.32 -13.97
C GLN A 94 25.85 10.32 -14.20
N ASP A 95 26.40 9.72 -13.16
CA ASP A 95 27.59 8.86 -13.19
C ASP A 95 27.30 7.37 -13.22
N ASP A 96 26.03 6.97 -13.32
CA ASP A 96 25.67 5.59 -13.68
C ASP A 96 25.78 5.39 -15.19
N GLU A 97 27.01 5.57 -15.68
CA GLU A 97 27.43 5.17 -17.00
C GLU A 97 27.09 3.68 -17.20
N VAL A 98 26.20 3.45 -18.15
CA VAL A 98 25.76 2.13 -18.60
C VAL A 98 27.00 1.27 -18.85
N GLN A 99 27.28 0.35 -17.93
CA GLN A 99 28.25 -0.71 -18.14
C GLN A 99 27.69 -1.62 -19.23
N THR A 100 28.02 -1.33 -20.48
CA THR A 100 27.77 -2.20 -21.63
C THR A 100 28.49 -3.51 -21.38
N LEU A 101 27.71 -4.57 -21.15
CA LEU A 101 28.19 -5.94 -21.16
C LEU A 101 28.86 -6.22 -22.53
N PRO A 102 30.08 -6.78 -22.57
CA PRO A 102 30.70 -7.16 -23.81
C PRO A 102 29.90 -8.28 -24.47
N ASP A 103 29.59 -8.09 -25.76
CA ASP A 103 28.90 -9.04 -26.61
C ASP A 103 29.72 -10.33 -26.74
N ALA A 104 29.25 -11.40 -26.11
CA ALA A 104 29.83 -12.74 -26.22
C ALA A 104 29.27 -13.45 -27.45
N ARG A 105 29.62 -12.93 -28.64
CA ARG A 105 29.44 -13.65 -29.91
C ARG A 105 30.71 -13.54 -30.74
N THR A 106 31.62 -14.48 -30.52
CA THR A 106 32.52 -15.02 -31.58
C THR A 106 33.25 -16.23 -31.00
N GLY A 107 32.95 -17.40 -31.55
CA GLY A 107 33.63 -18.65 -31.29
C GLY A 107 32.80 -19.83 -31.72
#